data_0f9b1a76f2d3dae26ef6e0eca021f1f4
#
_entry.id   0f9b1a76f2d3dae26ef6e0eca021f1f4
#
_cell.length_a   1.000
_cell.length_b   1.000
_cell.length_c   1.000
_cell.angle_alpha   90.00
_cell.angle_beta   90.00
_cell.angle_gamma   90.00
#
_symmetry.space_group_name_H-M   'P 1'
#
loop_
_entity.id
_entity.type
_entity.pdbx_description
1 polymer ?
#
loop_
_entity_poly.entity_id
_entity_poly.type
_entity_poly.pdbx_seq_one_letter_code
_entity_poly.pdbx_strand_id
1 'polypeptide(L)'
;MFPGAGFGTPPPEHPIEHLSEFLRSPQGRYVVAWEQHQFDHLVADIFGYHALQLGLPEIDALRENRMPLRMCATDGAGSTPSCPLAVLTRYDELPFDSQSIDLVVLPHILEFAAEPHQVLREVDRVLVPEGQVVIVGFNPLSLWGMRQVLTRLGLPPYLPQRGQFIALPRIKDWLKLLSFDVHRGRFGCYLPWVRSERWLQRWRFMDKAGDRWWPVFGSIYMVTAIKRVRGMRMVGALPHRSEALRPALSPAASRVGGAAATHARPQSALRSSQDADTAVTSHQD
;
A
#
# COMPACT_ATOMS: atom_id res chain seq x y z
N MET A 1 33.05 53.39 -15.84
CA MET A 1 32.87 52.19 -16.68
C MET A 1 33.12 50.96 -15.77
N PHE A 2 32.11 50.47 -15.07
CA PHE A 2 32.22 49.34 -14.18
C PHE A 2 31.50 48.15 -14.85
N PRO A 3 32.12 47.00 -15.03
CA PRO A 3 31.45 45.82 -15.51
C PRO A 3 30.60 45.22 -14.37
N GLY A 4 29.30 45.16 -14.59
CA GLY A 4 28.37 44.49 -13.71
C GLY A 4 28.66 43.00 -13.65
N ALA A 5 29.11 42.53 -12.50
CA ALA A 5 29.11 41.10 -12.19
C ALA A 5 27.67 40.66 -12.02
N GLY A 6 27.14 40.04 -13.07
CA GLY A 6 25.88 39.27 -12.96
C GLY A 6 26.11 38.07 -12.04
N PHE A 7 25.71 38.19 -10.77
CA PHE A 7 25.51 37.03 -9.91
C PHE A 7 24.29 36.30 -10.47
N GLY A 8 24.53 35.41 -11.42
CA GLY A 8 23.57 34.38 -11.77
C GLY A 8 23.33 33.52 -10.55
N THR A 9 22.18 33.65 -9.92
CA THR A 9 21.71 32.70 -8.90
C THR A 9 21.77 31.33 -9.57
N PRO A 10 22.51 30.34 -9.04
CA PRO A 10 22.49 29.01 -9.61
C PRO A 10 21.04 28.53 -9.61
N PRO A 11 20.59 27.81 -10.66
CA PRO A 11 19.23 27.29 -10.71
C PRO A 11 18.99 26.49 -9.42
N PRO A 12 17.78 26.52 -8.86
CA PRO A 12 17.47 25.79 -7.64
C PRO A 12 17.77 24.30 -7.91
N GLU A 13 18.85 23.80 -7.34
CA GLU A 13 19.21 22.38 -7.41
C GLU A 13 18.04 21.59 -6.80
N HIS A 14 17.37 20.80 -7.61
CA HIS A 14 16.27 19.94 -7.15
C HIS A 14 16.82 18.92 -6.14
N PRO A 15 16.27 18.82 -4.94
CA PRO A 15 16.76 17.89 -3.90
C PRO A 15 16.81 16.44 -4.36
N ILE A 16 15.93 16.05 -5.29
CA ILE A 16 15.83 14.71 -5.87
C ILE A 16 17.03 14.35 -6.75
N GLU A 17 17.72 15.32 -7.38
CA GLU A 17 18.91 15.05 -8.19
C GLU A 17 20.05 14.42 -7.37
N HIS A 18 20.23 14.87 -6.13
CA HIS A 18 21.21 14.28 -5.23
C HIS A 18 20.86 12.85 -4.82
N LEU A 19 19.57 12.52 -4.76
CA LEU A 19 19.14 11.15 -4.52
C LEU A 19 19.40 10.26 -5.75
N SER A 20 19.10 10.74 -6.95
CA SER A 20 19.40 10.04 -8.20
C SER A 20 20.90 9.75 -8.35
N GLU A 21 21.76 10.71 -8.00
CA GLU A 21 23.20 10.51 -7.98
C GLU A 21 23.63 9.44 -6.95
N PHE A 22 23.07 9.50 -5.74
CA PHE A 22 23.29 8.48 -4.72
C PHE A 22 22.87 7.09 -5.20
N LEU A 23 21.69 6.96 -5.83
CA LEU A 23 21.18 5.68 -6.30
C LEU A 23 22.06 5.02 -7.39
N ARG A 24 22.82 5.81 -8.14
CA ARG A 24 23.83 5.32 -9.11
C ARG A 24 25.12 4.82 -8.46
N SER A 25 25.37 5.17 -7.20
CA SER A 25 26.52 4.66 -6.44
C SER A 25 26.40 3.15 -6.14
N PRO A 26 27.49 2.46 -5.76
CA PRO A 26 27.43 1.06 -5.35
C PRO A 26 26.43 0.80 -4.21
N GLN A 27 26.36 1.71 -3.24
CA GLN A 27 25.42 1.64 -2.12
C GLN A 27 23.99 1.84 -2.59
N GLY A 28 23.78 2.85 -3.46
CA GLY A 28 22.46 3.12 -4.03
C GLY A 28 21.94 1.97 -4.89
N ARG A 29 22.80 1.35 -5.70
CA ARG A 29 22.41 0.14 -6.46
C ARG A 29 21.99 -1.03 -5.56
N TYR A 30 22.64 -1.18 -4.41
CA TYR A 30 22.21 -2.16 -3.42
C TYR A 30 20.83 -1.84 -2.85
N VAL A 31 20.56 -0.56 -2.54
CA VAL A 31 19.25 -0.07 -2.10
C VAL A 31 18.20 -0.33 -3.16
N VAL A 32 18.43 0.12 -4.40
CA VAL A 32 17.51 -0.08 -5.53
C VAL A 32 17.19 -1.56 -5.74
N ALA A 33 18.20 -2.43 -5.68
CA ALA A 33 17.99 -3.87 -5.84
C ALA A 33 17.09 -4.45 -4.74
N TRP A 34 17.25 -4.01 -3.49
CA TRP A 34 16.39 -4.43 -2.38
C TRP A 34 14.97 -3.89 -2.54
N GLU A 35 14.82 -2.60 -2.81
CA GLU A 35 13.52 -1.94 -2.98
C GLU A 35 12.75 -2.55 -4.14
N GLN A 36 13.41 -2.74 -5.28
CA GLN A 36 12.79 -3.36 -6.45
C GLN A 36 12.26 -4.76 -6.12
N HIS A 37 13.06 -5.56 -5.42
CA HIS A 37 12.62 -6.89 -4.99
C HIS A 37 11.41 -6.83 -4.05
N GLN A 38 11.36 -5.84 -3.13
CA GLN A 38 10.21 -5.67 -2.25
C GLN A 38 8.97 -5.19 -3.01
N PHE A 39 9.13 -4.23 -3.92
CA PHE A 39 8.04 -3.75 -4.76
C PHE A 39 7.44 -4.88 -5.60
N ASP A 40 8.28 -5.67 -6.29
CA ASP A 40 7.83 -6.78 -7.13
C ASP A 40 6.88 -7.73 -6.38
N HIS A 41 7.23 -8.06 -5.14
CA HIS A 41 6.39 -8.93 -4.32
C HIS A 41 5.13 -8.23 -3.76
N LEU A 42 5.23 -6.95 -3.46
CA LEU A 42 4.16 -6.24 -2.78
C LEU A 42 3.08 -5.80 -3.77
N VAL A 43 3.49 -5.22 -4.91
CA VAL A 43 2.53 -4.66 -5.88
C VAL A 43 1.85 -5.73 -6.72
N ALA A 44 2.42 -6.93 -6.83
CA ALA A 44 1.84 -8.03 -7.59
C ALA A 44 0.47 -8.49 -7.04
N ASP A 45 0.27 -8.33 -5.73
CA ASP A 45 -0.96 -8.74 -5.03
C ASP A 45 -1.98 -7.60 -4.89
N ILE A 46 -1.66 -6.40 -5.39
CA ILE A 46 -2.55 -5.23 -5.34
C ILE A 46 -3.29 -5.12 -6.68
N PHE A 47 -4.62 -5.17 -6.61
CA PHE A 47 -5.49 -5.11 -7.77
C PHE A 47 -6.23 -3.78 -7.84
N GLY A 48 -6.57 -3.38 -9.05
CA GLY A 48 -7.29 -2.15 -9.36
C GLY A 48 -7.18 -1.83 -10.85
N TYR A 49 -7.45 -0.61 -11.21
CA TYR A 49 -7.38 -0.12 -12.59
C TYR A 49 -6.21 0.86 -12.80
N HIS A 50 -5.92 1.71 -11.81
CA HIS A 50 -5.00 2.81 -11.92
C HIS A 50 -3.92 2.73 -10.84
N ALA A 51 -2.67 2.60 -11.25
CA ALA A 51 -1.51 2.67 -10.38
C ALA A 51 -0.64 3.89 -10.71
N LEU A 52 -0.20 4.61 -9.70
CA LEU A 52 0.61 5.81 -9.82
C LEU A 52 1.89 5.68 -8.99
N GLN A 53 3.03 5.86 -9.64
CA GLN A 53 4.31 6.07 -8.96
C GLN A 53 4.66 7.55 -8.96
N LEU A 54 5.03 8.11 -7.82
CA LEU A 54 5.51 9.49 -7.71
C LEU A 54 7.03 9.50 -7.63
N GLY A 55 7.67 10.20 -8.54
CA GLY A 55 9.12 10.40 -8.57
C GLY A 55 9.97 9.16 -8.84
N LEU A 56 11.28 9.32 -8.68
CA LEU A 56 12.32 8.30 -8.80
C LEU A 56 12.17 7.34 -9.98
N PRO A 57 12.41 7.82 -11.20
CA PRO A 57 12.32 6.99 -12.39
C PRO A 57 13.38 5.87 -12.47
N GLU A 58 14.41 5.93 -11.62
CA GLU A 58 15.43 4.89 -11.49
C GLU A 58 14.89 3.57 -10.91
N ILE A 59 13.72 3.61 -10.27
CA ILE A 59 13.04 2.46 -9.69
C ILE A 59 11.72 2.27 -10.44
N ASP A 60 11.54 1.13 -11.06
CA ASP A 60 10.26 0.75 -11.67
C ASP A 60 9.41 -0.02 -10.63
N ALA A 61 8.81 0.72 -9.69
CA ALA A 61 8.05 0.11 -8.60
C ALA A 61 6.75 -0.57 -9.07
N LEU A 62 6.29 -0.30 -10.29
CA LEU A 62 5.04 -0.83 -10.82
C LEU A 62 5.23 -1.94 -11.86
N ARG A 63 6.45 -2.40 -12.13
CA ARG A 63 6.72 -3.35 -13.23
C ARG A 63 5.98 -4.68 -13.10
N GLU A 64 5.85 -5.22 -11.88
CA GLU A 64 5.15 -6.48 -11.61
C GLU A 64 3.66 -6.27 -11.26
N ASN A 65 3.20 -5.02 -11.25
CA ASN A 65 1.79 -4.73 -11.02
C ASN A 65 0.95 -5.05 -12.25
N ARG A 66 -0.22 -5.65 -12.04
CA ARG A 66 -1.12 -6.13 -13.09
C ARG A 66 -2.23 -5.15 -13.48
N MET A 67 -2.21 -3.94 -12.93
CA MET A 67 -3.18 -2.92 -13.30
C MET A 67 -2.99 -2.47 -14.74
N PRO A 68 -4.09 -2.25 -15.50
CA PRO A 68 -4.01 -1.89 -16.91
C PRO A 68 -3.38 -0.53 -17.14
N LEU A 69 -3.61 0.45 -16.24
CA LEU A 69 -3.02 1.78 -16.35
C LEU A 69 -1.99 2.01 -15.26
N ARG A 70 -0.72 2.06 -15.66
CA ARG A 70 0.42 2.36 -14.79
C ARG A 70 1.04 3.68 -15.21
N MET A 71 1.11 4.63 -14.30
CA MET A 71 1.55 6.00 -14.53
C MET A 71 2.72 6.34 -13.63
N CYS A 72 3.63 7.17 -14.13
CA CYS A 72 4.67 7.78 -13.32
C CYS A 72 4.50 9.30 -13.36
N ALA A 73 4.47 9.94 -12.21
CA ALA A 73 4.50 11.38 -12.09
C ALA A 73 5.87 11.84 -11.59
N THR A 74 6.44 12.83 -12.28
CA THR A 74 7.74 13.42 -11.96
C THR A 74 7.65 14.94 -11.97
N ASP A 75 8.51 15.61 -11.21
CA ASP A 75 8.62 17.08 -11.21
C ASP A 75 9.55 17.63 -12.31
N GLY A 76 10.03 16.76 -13.18
CA GLY A 76 10.93 17.12 -14.27
C GLY A 76 12.42 17.07 -13.91
N ALA A 77 12.74 16.82 -12.65
CA ALA A 77 14.11 16.61 -12.21
C ALA A 77 14.52 15.14 -12.43
N GLY A 78 15.49 14.90 -13.29
CA GLY A 78 16.13 13.58 -13.40
C GLY A 78 15.88 12.82 -14.69
N SER A 79 16.01 11.51 -14.63
CA SER A 79 16.01 10.59 -15.76
C SER A 79 14.61 10.40 -16.36
N THR A 80 14.56 9.95 -17.59
CA THR A 80 13.29 9.56 -18.24
C THR A 80 12.62 8.42 -17.47
N PRO A 81 11.32 8.54 -17.19
CA PRO A 81 10.57 7.50 -16.49
C PRO A 81 10.56 6.18 -17.26
N SER A 82 10.69 5.08 -16.52
CA SER A 82 10.56 3.72 -17.08
C SER A 82 9.11 3.31 -17.35
N CYS A 83 8.14 4.10 -16.87
CA CYS A 83 6.72 3.82 -17.03
C CYS A 83 6.21 4.17 -18.43
N PRO A 84 5.17 3.46 -18.93
CA PRO A 84 4.59 3.73 -20.24
C PRO A 84 3.89 5.10 -20.33
N LEU A 85 3.41 5.65 -19.22
CA LEU A 85 2.78 6.97 -19.17
C LEU A 85 3.45 7.83 -18.11
N ALA A 86 4.13 8.89 -18.55
CA ALA A 86 4.79 9.87 -17.69
C ALA A 86 3.99 11.17 -17.64
N VAL A 87 3.80 11.70 -16.44
CA VAL A 87 3.12 12.97 -16.16
C VAL A 87 4.10 13.91 -15.47
N LEU A 88 4.26 15.12 -16.00
CA LEU A 88 5.05 16.16 -15.35
C LEU A 88 4.13 16.95 -14.39
N THR A 89 4.42 16.90 -13.10
CA THR A 89 3.58 17.56 -12.09
C THR A 89 4.34 17.82 -10.80
N ARG A 90 3.81 18.73 -9.99
CA ARG A 90 4.22 18.90 -8.60
C ARG A 90 3.58 17.82 -7.74
N TYR A 91 4.30 17.33 -6.73
CA TYR A 91 3.78 16.27 -5.85
C TYR A 91 2.76 16.75 -4.83
N ASP A 92 2.74 18.07 -4.56
CA ASP A 92 1.80 18.74 -3.66
C ASP A 92 0.48 19.14 -4.35
N GLU A 93 0.39 18.97 -5.69
CA GLU A 93 -0.80 19.28 -6.49
C GLU A 93 -0.89 18.31 -7.68
N LEU A 94 -1.55 17.19 -7.48
CA LEU A 94 -1.62 16.12 -8.47
C LEU A 94 -2.76 16.37 -9.48
N PRO A 95 -2.50 16.27 -10.80
CA PRO A 95 -3.48 16.54 -11.87
C PRO A 95 -4.43 15.35 -12.09
N PHE A 96 -4.88 14.72 -11.03
CA PHE A 96 -5.80 13.59 -11.07
C PHE A 96 -7.06 13.92 -10.31
N ASP A 97 -8.18 13.36 -10.74
CA ASP A 97 -9.45 13.51 -10.07
C ASP A 97 -9.42 12.90 -8.66
N SER A 98 -10.29 13.39 -7.77
CA SER A 98 -10.45 12.79 -6.45
C SER A 98 -10.98 11.37 -6.58
N GLN A 99 -10.43 10.45 -5.80
CA GLN A 99 -10.86 9.04 -5.76
C GLN A 99 -10.79 8.37 -7.14
N SER A 100 -9.68 8.54 -7.86
CA SER A 100 -9.47 7.99 -9.19
C SER A 100 -8.34 6.97 -9.28
N ILE A 101 -7.49 6.85 -8.25
CA ILE A 101 -6.29 6.00 -8.23
C ILE A 101 -6.44 4.90 -7.19
N ASP A 102 -6.12 3.66 -7.54
CA ASP A 102 -6.23 2.50 -6.64
C ASP A 102 -4.93 2.27 -5.84
N LEU A 103 -3.78 2.56 -6.45
CA LEU A 103 -2.47 2.38 -5.83
C LEU A 103 -1.59 3.60 -6.07
N VAL A 104 -1.02 4.15 -5.00
CA VAL A 104 0.03 5.17 -5.07
C VAL A 104 1.30 4.66 -4.42
N VAL A 105 2.44 4.79 -5.13
CA VAL A 105 3.77 4.40 -4.63
C VAL A 105 4.64 5.64 -4.50
N LEU A 106 5.22 5.85 -3.31
CA LEU A 106 6.02 7.01 -2.93
C LEU A 106 7.45 6.57 -2.56
N PRO A 107 8.34 6.29 -3.53
CA PRO A 107 9.72 5.95 -3.23
C PRO A 107 10.47 7.24 -2.84
N HIS A 108 10.83 7.39 -1.57
CA HIS A 108 11.62 8.50 -0.99
C HIS A 108 11.09 9.93 -1.20
N ILE A 109 9.90 10.12 -1.77
CA ILE A 109 9.37 11.44 -2.11
C ILE A 109 9.16 12.31 -0.87
N LEU A 110 8.64 11.75 0.22
CA LEU A 110 8.31 12.51 1.43
C LEU A 110 9.55 13.13 2.10
N GLU A 111 10.72 12.56 1.90
CA GLU A 111 11.97 13.03 2.48
C GLU A 111 12.53 14.27 1.77
N PHE A 112 12.19 14.42 0.49
CA PHE A 112 12.69 15.50 -0.36
C PHE A 112 11.61 16.53 -0.71
N ALA A 113 10.35 16.27 -0.36
CA ALA A 113 9.26 17.22 -0.51
C ALA A 113 9.42 18.40 0.47
N ALA A 114 9.13 19.61 -0.01
CA ALA A 114 9.10 20.81 0.84
C ALA A 114 8.02 20.69 1.94
N GLU A 115 6.84 20.17 1.55
CA GLU A 115 5.68 20.00 2.40
C GLU A 115 5.17 18.54 2.37
N PRO A 116 5.80 17.59 3.11
CA PRO A 116 5.41 16.18 3.08
C PRO A 116 3.94 15.92 3.45
N HIS A 117 3.39 16.75 4.33
CA HIS A 117 1.99 16.65 4.73
C HIS A 117 1.03 16.98 3.59
N GLN A 118 1.39 17.96 2.75
CA GLN A 118 0.57 18.32 1.60
C GLN A 118 0.59 17.21 0.55
N VAL A 119 1.76 16.61 0.31
CA VAL A 119 1.86 15.44 -0.58
C VAL A 119 0.94 14.31 -0.09
N LEU A 120 0.95 13.99 1.20
CA LEU A 120 0.07 12.95 1.75
C LEU A 120 -1.42 13.30 1.66
N ARG A 121 -1.80 14.59 1.80
CA ARG A 121 -3.19 15.03 1.60
C ARG A 121 -3.63 14.87 0.15
N GLU A 122 -2.75 15.18 -0.80
CA GLU A 122 -3.03 14.97 -2.22
C GLU A 122 -3.14 13.49 -2.55
N VAL A 123 -2.27 12.65 -1.98
CA VAL A 123 -2.39 11.18 -2.10
C VAL A 123 -3.71 10.70 -1.52
N ASP A 124 -4.12 11.20 -0.35
CA ASP A 124 -5.44 10.87 0.21
C ASP A 124 -6.57 11.32 -0.71
N ARG A 125 -6.50 12.51 -1.28
CA ARG A 125 -7.53 13.03 -2.20
C ARG A 125 -7.72 12.15 -3.43
N VAL A 126 -6.62 11.75 -4.07
CA VAL A 126 -6.68 10.99 -5.34
C VAL A 126 -6.95 9.51 -5.14
N LEU A 127 -6.64 8.93 -3.97
CA LEU A 127 -6.89 7.52 -3.70
C LEU A 127 -8.39 7.23 -3.54
N VAL A 128 -8.83 6.14 -4.16
CA VAL A 128 -10.18 5.59 -3.96
C VAL A 128 -10.35 5.09 -2.51
N PRO A 129 -11.59 4.95 -2.02
CA PRO A 129 -11.86 4.16 -0.81
C PRO A 129 -11.25 2.76 -0.93
N GLU A 130 -10.61 2.28 0.13
CA GLU A 130 -9.85 1.02 0.18
C GLU A 130 -8.61 0.99 -0.75
N GLY A 131 -8.28 2.09 -1.40
CA GLY A 131 -7.04 2.24 -2.16
C GLY A 131 -5.81 2.16 -1.27
N GLN A 132 -4.67 1.81 -1.84
CA GLN A 132 -3.45 1.54 -1.11
C GLN A 132 -2.35 2.57 -1.42
N VAL A 133 -1.60 2.91 -0.39
CA VAL A 133 -0.37 3.69 -0.53
C VAL A 133 0.84 2.88 -0.05
N VAL A 134 1.92 2.91 -0.81
CA VAL A 134 3.21 2.33 -0.44
C VAL A 134 4.22 3.46 -0.31
N ILE A 135 4.81 3.59 0.86
CA ILE A 135 5.78 4.62 1.20
C ILE A 135 7.11 3.97 1.50
N VAL A 136 8.17 4.48 0.90
CA VAL A 136 9.55 4.06 1.18
C VAL A 136 10.35 5.27 1.65
N GLY A 137 11.20 5.05 2.65
CA GLY A 137 12.06 6.09 3.17
C GLY A 137 13.28 5.56 3.92
N PHE A 138 14.27 6.45 4.15
CA PHE A 138 15.45 6.15 4.95
C PHE A 138 15.13 6.19 6.43
N ASN A 139 15.63 5.21 7.15
CA ASN A 139 15.44 5.11 8.58
C ASN A 139 16.52 5.92 9.34
N PRO A 140 16.14 7.00 10.02
CA PRO A 140 17.10 7.79 10.79
C PRO A 140 17.70 7.03 11.98
N LEU A 141 17.04 5.99 12.46
CA LEU A 141 17.51 5.15 13.57
C LEU A 141 18.47 4.03 13.13
N SER A 142 18.74 3.91 11.84
CA SER A 142 19.66 2.93 11.28
C SER A 142 21.11 3.33 11.49
N LEU A 143 22.02 2.37 11.21
CA LEU A 143 23.47 2.65 11.17
C LEU A 143 23.80 3.77 10.17
N TRP A 144 23.10 3.84 9.05
CA TRP A 144 23.30 4.89 8.04
C TRP A 144 22.79 6.24 8.54
N GLY A 145 21.63 6.26 9.20
CA GLY A 145 21.08 7.46 9.83
C GLY A 145 22.00 7.99 10.94
N MET A 146 22.49 7.11 11.81
CA MET A 146 23.47 7.48 12.84
C MET A 146 24.77 8.03 12.22
N ARG A 147 25.26 7.40 11.15
CA ARG A 147 26.43 7.91 10.41
C ARG A 147 26.18 9.29 9.82
N GLN A 148 24.95 9.56 9.35
CA GLN A 148 24.57 10.87 8.83
C GLN A 148 24.57 11.95 9.93
N VAL A 149 24.19 11.64 11.16
CA VAL A 149 24.29 12.57 12.29
C VAL A 149 25.74 12.95 12.56
N LEU A 150 26.68 12.03 12.39
CA LEU A 150 28.12 12.28 12.55
C LEU A 150 28.71 13.25 11.50
N THR A 151 27.99 13.59 10.44
CA THR A 151 28.41 14.65 9.50
C THR A 151 28.49 16.00 10.19
N ARG A 152 27.69 16.23 11.24
CA ARG A 152 27.74 17.44 12.08
C ARG A 152 29.10 17.60 12.82
N LEU A 153 29.84 16.50 12.95
CA LEU A 153 31.18 16.44 13.53
C LEU A 153 32.29 16.47 12.46
N GLY A 154 31.97 16.89 11.22
CA GLY A 154 32.92 17.05 10.13
C GLY A 154 33.21 15.80 9.30
N LEU A 155 32.52 14.70 9.51
CA LEU A 155 32.70 13.53 8.66
C LEU A 155 31.98 13.72 7.31
N PRO A 156 32.50 13.13 6.21
CA PRO A 156 31.85 13.25 4.91
C PRO A 156 30.45 12.59 4.93
N PRO A 157 29.47 13.19 4.25
CA PRO A 157 28.11 12.66 4.19
C PRO A 157 28.07 11.27 3.54
N TYR A 158 27.17 10.44 4.01
CA TYR A 158 26.96 9.10 3.47
C TYR A 158 25.65 8.97 2.67
N LEU A 159 24.59 9.61 3.18
CA LEU A 159 23.29 9.71 2.54
C LEU A 159 23.12 11.08 1.86
N PRO A 160 22.14 11.26 0.96
CA PRO A 160 21.84 12.56 0.37
C PRO A 160 21.63 13.64 1.43
N GLN A 161 22.28 14.79 1.26
CA GLN A 161 22.35 15.81 2.33
C GLN A 161 21.09 16.64 2.48
N ARG A 162 20.28 16.76 1.45
CA ARG A 162 19.15 17.70 1.41
C ARG A 162 17.78 17.07 1.76
N GLY A 163 17.75 15.81 2.16
CA GLY A 163 16.54 15.14 2.60
C GLY A 163 16.25 15.29 4.09
N GLN A 164 14.97 15.38 4.46
CA GLN A 164 14.52 15.26 5.84
C GLN A 164 14.16 13.81 6.12
N PHE A 165 15.05 13.05 6.75
CA PHE A 165 14.76 11.66 7.09
C PHE A 165 13.66 11.59 8.15
N ILE A 166 12.55 10.96 7.78
CA ILE A 166 11.35 10.89 8.59
C ILE A 166 11.29 9.51 9.25
N ALA A 167 11.24 9.48 10.57
CA ALA A 167 11.12 8.22 11.30
C ALA A 167 9.77 7.55 11.04
N LEU A 168 9.76 6.22 10.88
CA LEU A 168 8.55 5.45 10.61
C LEU A 168 7.39 5.72 11.60
N PRO A 169 7.59 5.89 12.93
CA PRO A 169 6.50 6.26 13.83
C PRO A 169 5.79 7.55 13.41
N ARG A 170 6.55 8.56 12.96
CA ARG A 170 5.99 9.84 12.50
C ARG A 170 5.15 9.69 11.22
N ILE A 171 5.61 8.87 10.27
CA ILE A 171 4.82 8.52 9.08
C ILE A 171 3.51 7.82 9.49
N LYS A 172 3.58 6.88 10.42
CA LYS A 172 2.39 6.18 10.94
C LYS A 172 1.39 7.13 11.59
N ASP A 173 1.86 8.12 12.33
CA ASP A 173 0.99 9.12 12.97
C ASP A 173 0.31 9.99 11.91
N TRP A 174 1.04 10.43 10.88
CA TRP A 174 0.47 11.20 9.77
C TRP A 174 -0.58 10.39 8.99
N LEU A 175 -0.29 9.13 8.69
CA LEU A 175 -1.23 8.22 8.02
C LEU A 175 -2.51 8.02 8.84
N LYS A 176 -2.40 7.84 10.15
CA LYS A 176 -3.56 7.72 11.05
C LYS A 176 -4.43 8.97 11.06
N LEU A 177 -3.84 10.18 11.02
CA LEU A 177 -4.58 11.44 10.94
C LEU A 177 -5.40 11.54 9.65
N LEU A 178 -4.92 10.94 8.56
CA LEU A 178 -5.61 10.87 7.27
C LEU A 178 -6.51 9.63 7.13
N SER A 179 -6.80 8.92 8.23
CA SER A 179 -7.64 7.72 8.24
C SER A 179 -7.08 6.52 7.46
N PHE A 180 -5.76 6.49 7.23
CA PHE A 180 -5.12 5.31 6.70
C PHE A 180 -4.87 4.27 7.79
N ASP A 181 -5.15 3.02 7.46
CA ASP A 181 -4.81 1.87 8.28
C ASP A 181 -3.48 1.27 7.82
N VAL A 182 -2.48 1.30 8.69
CA VAL A 182 -1.14 0.77 8.38
C VAL A 182 -1.17 -0.74 8.47
N HIS A 183 -1.09 -1.39 7.33
CA HIS A 183 -1.25 -2.84 7.21
C HIS A 183 0.06 -3.60 7.36
N ARG A 184 1.11 -3.20 6.66
CA ARG A 184 2.39 -3.91 6.61
C ARG A 184 3.55 -2.92 6.64
N GLY A 185 4.60 -3.29 7.36
CA GLY A 185 5.87 -2.57 7.35
C GLY A 185 7.03 -3.54 7.25
N ARG A 186 8.04 -3.20 6.45
CA ARG A 186 9.29 -3.95 6.33
C ARG A 186 10.46 -3.00 6.46
N PHE A 187 11.55 -3.50 7.03
CA PHE A 187 12.84 -2.83 7.05
C PHE A 187 13.82 -3.65 6.24
N GLY A 188 14.87 -3.01 5.74
CA GLY A 188 15.91 -3.67 5.00
C GLY A 188 17.18 -2.84 4.88
N CYS A 189 18.13 -3.37 4.12
CA CYS A 189 19.43 -2.75 3.91
C CYS A 189 20.19 -2.59 5.24
N TYR A 190 20.61 -3.73 5.82
CA TYR A 190 21.33 -3.76 7.10
C TYR A 190 22.85 -3.67 6.97
N LEU A 191 23.36 -3.48 5.75
CA LEU A 191 24.79 -3.39 5.54
C LEU A 191 25.38 -2.18 6.25
N PRO A 192 26.62 -2.29 6.77
CA PRO A 192 27.34 -1.14 7.30
C PRO A 192 27.66 -0.13 6.18
N TRP A 193 28.04 1.10 6.55
CA TRP A 193 28.36 2.20 5.63
C TRP A 193 29.66 1.97 4.83
N VAL A 194 29.64 0.99 3.95
CA VAL A 194 30.79 0.61 3.13
C VAL A 194 30.59 1.14 1.71
N ARG A 195 31.62 1.79 1.14
CA ARG A 195 31.57 2.34 -0.23
C ARG A 195 32.09 1.40 -1.31
N SER A 196 32.78 0.33 -0.93
CA SER A 196 33.38 -0.61 -1.87
C SER A 196 32.45 -1.78 -2.19
N GLU A 197 32.25 -2.07 -3.46
CA GLU A 197 31.41 -3.15 -3.94
C GLU A 197 31.84 -4.53 -3.41
N ARG A 198 33.16 -4.78 -3.32
CA ARG A 198 33.72 -6.02 -2.75
C ARG A 198 33.29 -6.24 -1.31
N TRP A 199 33.28 -5.16 -0.50
CA TRP A 199 32.83 -5.23 0.89
C TRP A 199 31.31 -5.38 0.99
N LEU A 200 30.53 -4.73 0.13
CA LEU A 200 29.07 -4.90 0.08
C LEU A 200 28.71 -6.35 -0.18
N GLN A 201 29.38 -7.02 -1.12
CA GLN A 201 29.17 -8.44 -1.39
C GLN A 201 29.55 -9.32 -0.20
N ARG A 202 30.67 -9.03 0.48
CA ARG A 202 31.13 -9.77 1.64
C ARG A 202 30.16 -9.71 2.82
N TRP A 203 29.49 -8.56 3.02
CA TRP A 203 28.60 -8.31 4.15
C TRP A 203 27.11 -8.63 3.86
N ARG A 204 26.79 -9.16 2.70
CA ARG A 204 25.39 -9.52 2.32
C ARG A 204 24.70 -10.49 3.31
N PHE A 205 25.44 -11.26 4.07
CA PHE A 205 24.86 -12.11 5.12
C PHE A 205 24.20 -11.30 6.23
N MET A 206 24.60 -10.03 6.41
CA MET A 206 24.00 -9.14 7.42
C MET A 206 22.54 -8.82 7.14
N ASP A 207 22.09 -8.88 5.89
CA ASP A 207 20.68 -8.67 5.57
C ASP A 207 19.81 -9.75 6.20
N LYS A 208 20.23 -11.02 6.10
CA LYS A 208 19.51 -12.13 6.73
C LYS A 208 19.61 -12.09 8.26
N ALA A 209 20.76 -11.70 8.79
CA ALA A 209 20.97 -11.57 10.22
C ALA A 209 20.19 -10.38 10.80
N GLY A 210 20.23 -9.22 10.12
CA GLY A 210 19.52 -8.02 10.53
C GLY A 210 18.02 -8.19 10.56
N ASP A 211 17.44 -8.77 9.52
CA ASP A 211 16.01 -9.06 9.42
C ASP A 211 15.54 -9.95 10.59
N ARG A 212 16.37 -10.89 11.05
CA ARG A 212 16.04 -11.80 12.14
C ARG A 212 16.29 -11.22 13.54
N TRP A 213 17.41 -10.49 13.75
CA TRP A 213 17.88 -10.09 15.08
C TRP A 213 17.58 -8.63 15.41
N TRP A 214 17.58 -7.75 14.42
CA TRP A 214 17.41 -6.29 14.59
C TRP A 214 16.53 -5.67 13.51
N PRO A 215 15.30 -6.14 13.32
CA PRO A 215 14.46 -5.71 12.18
C PRO A 215 14.28 -4.19 12.10
N VAL A 216 14.25 -3.48 13.21
CA VAL A 216 14.00 -2.03 13.27
C VAL A 216 15.19 -1.18 12.81
N PHE A 217 16.40 -1.75 12.77
CA PHE A 217 17.62 -1.01 12.41
C PHE A 217 17.99 -1.06 10.92
N GLY A 218 17.14 -1.61 10.08
CA GLY A 218 17.30 -1.53 8.63
C GLY A 218 17.42 -0.08 8.17
N SER A 219 18.27 0.17 7.17
CA SER A 219 18.54 1.53 6.67
C SER A 219 17.38 2.11 5.88
N ILE A 220 16.49 1.24 5.39
CA ILE A 220 15.29 1.62 4.65
C ILE A 220 14.09 0.98 5.31
N TYR A 221 13.00 1.71 5.34
CA TYR A 221 11.68 1.16 5.67
C TYR A 221 10.75 1.27 4.46
N MET A 222 9.88 0.30 4.32
CA MET A 222 8.76 0.28 3.39
C MET A 222 7.49 0.05 4.19
N VAL A 223 6.48 0.87 4.00
CA VAL A 223 5.20 0.77 4.70
C VAL A 223 4.06 0.81 3.70
N THR A 224 3.09 -0.08 3.90
CA THR A 224 1.85 -0.12 3.13
C THR A 224 0.70 0.27 4.03
N ALA A 225 -0.15 1.17 3.56
CA ALA A 225 -1.36 1.57 4.26
C ALA A 225 -2.55 1.59 3.30
N ILE A 226 -3.73 1.33 3.86
CA ILE A 226 -5.00 1.27 3.14
C ILE A 226 -5.85 2.46 3.59
N LYS A 227 -6.43 3.19 2.65
CA LYS A 227 -7.34 4.28 2.94
C LYS A 227 -8.67 3.73 3.43
N ARG A 228 -8.97 3.90 4.72
CA ARG A 228 -10.24 3.48 5.32
C ARG A 228 -11.24 4.63 5.32
N VAL A 229 -12.26 4.52 4.50
CA VAL A 229 -13.42 5.40 4.62
C VAL A 229 -14.33 4.85 5.70
N ARG A 230 -14.51 5.59 6.79
CA ARG A 230 -15.49 5.24 7.82
C ARG A 230 -16.88 5.38 7.20
N GLY A 231 -17.38 4.27 6.63
CA GLY A 231 -18.78 4.19 6.24
C GLY A 231 -19.67 4.47 7.44
N MET A 232 -20.75 5.22 7.25
CA MET A 232 -21.79 5.35 8.27
C MET A 232 -22.26 3.94 8.63
N ARG A 233 -21.92 3.50 9.82
CA ARG A 233 -22.51 2.28 10.38
C ARG A 233 -23.96 2.62 10.61
N MET A 234 -24.87 2.17 9.74
CA MET A 234 -26.28 2.22 10.04
C MET A 234 -26.49 1.42 11.32
N VAL A 235 -26.63 2.14 12.43
CA VAL A 235 -27.16 1.55 13.66
C VAL A 235 -28.61 1.30 13.32
N GLY A 236 -28.90 0.10 12.82
CA GLY A 236 -30.28 -0.33 12.61
C GLY A 236 -30.99 -0.16 13.95
N ALA A 237 -32.17 0.49 13.93
CA ALA A 237 -33.00 0.53 15.10
C ALA A 237 -33.10 -0.88 15.65
N LEU A 238 -32.72 -1.03 16.92
CA LEU A 238 -32.94 -2.29 17.63
C LEU A 238 -34.39 -2.70 17.35
N PRO A 239 -34.64 -3.95 16.91
CA PRO A 239 -36.01 -4.40 16.75
C PRO A 239 -36.70 -4.19 18.10
N HIS A 240 -37.65 -3.31 18.11
CA HIS A 240 -38.56 -3.17 19.24
C HIS A 240 -39.04 -4.57 19.50
N ARG A 241 -38.67 -5.11 20.62
CA ARG A 241 -39.17 -6.38 21.14
C ARG A 241 -40.67 -6.13 21.26
N SER A 242 -41.42 -6.53 20.21
CA SER A 242 -42.86 -6.57 20.28
C SER A 242 -43.16 -7.46 21.47
N GLU A 243 -43.69 -6.83 22.51
CA GLU A 243 -44.29 -7.53 23.62
C GLU A 243 -45.22 -8.59 23.01
N ALA A 244 -44.83 -9.86 23.16
CA ALA A 244 -45.68 -10.94 22.74
C ALA A 244 -46.98 -10.80 23.51
N LEU A 245 -48.05 -10.45 22.79
CA LEU A 245 -49.41 -10.56 23.31
C LEU A 245 -49.53 -11.94 23.91
N ARG A 246 -49.68 -12.02 25.20
CA ARG A 246 -50.08 -13.24 25.91
C ARG A 246 -51.40 -13.67 25.28
N PRO A 247 -51.53 -14.92 24.80
CA PRO A 247 -52.80 -15.41 24.37
C PRO A 247 -53.75 -15.43 25.58
N ALA A 248 -54.84 -14.72 25.48
CA ALA A 248 -55.90 -14.74 26.46
C ALA A 248 -56.43 -16.17 26.54
N LEU A 249 -56.35 -16.74 27.75
CA LEU A 249 -56.98 -18.02 28.07
C LEU A 249 -58.49 -17.87 27.89
N SER A 250 -59.03 -18.44 26.79
CA SER A 250 -60.48 -18.65 26.67
C SER A 250 -60.93 -19.74 27.61
N PRO A 251 -61.99 -19.54 28.40
CA PRO A 251 -62.51 -20.60 29.27
C PRO A 251 -63.13 -21.70 28.41
N ALA A 252 -62.79 -22.95 28.76
CA ALA A 252 -63.36 -24.14 28.18
C ALA A 252 -64.83 -24.26 28.58
N ALA A 253 -65.72 -24.18 27.60
CA ALA A 253 -67.12 -24.58 27.78
C ALA A 253 -67.24 -26.08 27.61
N SER A 254 -67.55 -26.77 28.73
CA SER A 254 -68.00 -28.15 28.73
C SER A 254 -69.27 -28.31 27.95
N ARG A 255 -69.27 -29.21 26.98
CA ARG A 255 -70.49 -29.82 26.45
C ARG A 255 -70.34 -31.32 26.45
N VAL A 256 -71.17 -31.87 27.28
CA VAL A 256 -71.52 -33.27 27.39
C VAL A 256 -72.46 -33.69 26.26
N GLY A 257 -72.23 -34.85 25.69
CA GLY A 257 -73.30 -35.63 25.12
C GLY A 257 -73.17 -36.05 23.66
N GLY A 258 -73.06 -37.36 23.47
CA GLY A 258 -73.84 -38.09 22.48
C GLY A 258 -73.11 -38.72 21.32
N ALA A 259 -72.72 -39.93 21.52
CA ALA A 259 -73.05 -41.14 20.70
C ALA A 259 -72.80 -41.17 19.19
N ALA A 260 -72.08 -42.22 18.86
CA ALA A 260 -72.35 -43.30 17.88
C ALA A 260 -71.91 -43.17 16.42
N ALA A 261 -71.10 -44.13 16.10
CA ALA A 261 -71.18 -45.07 14.97
C ALA A 261 -70.47 -44.62 13.62
N THR A 262 -69.53 -45.39 13.27
CA THR A 262 -69.52 -46.51 12.32
C THR A 262 -68.84 -46.21 10.95
N HIS A 263 -67.87 -47.06 10.68
CA HIS A 263 -67.40 -47.55 9.36
C HIS A 263 -66.80 -46.52 8.35
N ALA A 264 -65.70 -46.68 7.76
CA ALA A 264 -65.10 -47.77 7.03
C ALA A 264 -63.71 -47.29 6.47
N ARG A 265 -62.79 -48.15 6.51
CA ARG A 265 -61.67 -48.26 5.60
C ARG A 265 -62.18 -48.93 4.31
N PRO A 266 -61.56 -48.95 3.14
CA PRO A 266 -60.14 -49.26 2.94
C PRO A 266 -59.46 -48.62 1.69
N GLN A 267 -58.18 -48.77 1.68
CA GLN A 267 -57.28 -49.39 0.71
C GLN A 267 -57.05 -48.79 -0.67
N SER A 268 -55.86 -48.68 -0.95
CA SER A 268 -54.93 -49.22 -1.97
C SER A 268 -54.64 -48.23 -3.08
N ALA A 269 -53.62 -48.17 -3.71
CA ALA A 269 -52.49 -48.98 -4.06
C ALA A 269 -51.59 -48.14 -4.99
N LEU A 270 -50.30 -48.18 -4.82
CA LEU A 270 -49.38 -48.86 -5.74
C LEU A 270 -49.03 -48.21 -7.09
N ARG A 271 -47.78 -48.15 -7.24
CA ARG A 271 -46.90 -48.37 -8.41
C ARG A 271 -46.38 -47.14 -9.11
N SER A 272 -45.09 -47.02 -9.05
CA SER A 272 -43.95 -47.62 -9.82
C SER A 272 -43.88 -47.02 -11.21
N SER A 273 -42.84 -46.66 -11.71
CA SER A 273 -41.61 -47.31 -12.15
C SER A 273 -40.76 -46.26 -12.84
N GLN A 274 -39.47 -46.26 -12.66
CA GLN A 274 -38.49 -46.88 -13.53
C GLN A 274 -38.55 -46.32 -14.97
N ASP A 275 -37.60 -45.97 -15.63
CA ASP A 275 -36.23 -46.40 -15.89
C ASP A 275 -35.62 -45.45 -16.89
N ALA A 276 -34.35 -45.34 -16.79
CA ALA A 276 -33.36 -45.77 -17.76
C ALA A 276 -33.08 -44.72 -18.83
N ASP A 277 -31.96 -44.39 -19.15
CA ASP A 277 -30.68 -45.08 -19.37
C ASP A 277 -30.02 -44.47 -20.61
N THR A 278 -28.76 -44.55 -20.62
CA THR A 278 -27.86 -44.68 -21.78
C THR A 278 -27.47 -43.39 -22.50
N ALA A 279 -26.27 -42.91 -22.27
CA ALA A 279 -24.96 -43.40 -22.74
C ALA A 279 -24.55 -42.90 -24.15
N VAL A 280 -23.28 -42.51 -24.18
CA VAL A 280 -22.31 -42.90 -25.22
C VAL A 280 -21.97 -41.82 -26.28
N THR A 281 -20.80 -41.39 -26.23
CA THR A 281 -19.63 -41.59 -27.08
C THR A 281 -19.16 -40.36 -27.87
N SER A 282 -17.99 -39.87 -27.51
CA SER A 282 -16.74 -39.76 -28.26
C SER A 282 -16.74 -39.29 -29.72
N HIS A 283 -15.86 -38.41 -30.02
CA HIS A 283 -14.73 -38.38 -30.95
C HIS A 283 -14.28 -36.91 -31.16
N GLN A 284 -13.05 -36.64 -30.91
CA GLN A 284 -11.92 -36.55 -31.83
C GLN A 284 -12.18 -35.63 -33.03
N ASP A 285 -11.59 -34.47 -33.02
CA ASP A 285 -10.37 -34.09 -33.77
C ASP A 285 -9.74 -32.84 -33.14
#